data_a4ed933d5b7db956184b923d0cd207fc
#
_entry.id   a4ed933d5b7db956184b923d0cd207fc
#
_cell.length_a   1.000
_cell.length_b   1.000
_cell.length_c   1.000
_cell.angle_alpha   90.00
_cell.angle_beta   90.00
_cell.angle_gamma   90.00
#
_symmetry.space_group_name_H-M   'P 1'
#
loop_
_entity.id
_entity.type
_entity.pdbx_description
1 polymer ?
#
loop_
_entity_poly.entity_id
_entity_poly.type
_entity_poly.pdbx_seq_one_letter_code
_entity_poly.pdbx_strand_id
1 'polypeptide(L)'
;LKFRFVHRIVDITDLVNAKIKAGEVTEIDALTSPFLNKLAKEELEKSDLKGKPGIEVRALPFYAGDKFYMFYYKVYSDVRMVAAPPSSVGKFGGETDNWMWPRHTGDFSMFRIYADANGEPAEYSESNVPLKTPKFLPISIKGLNEGDYAMIMGFPGSTERYLTQSEVKQRMNAVNQAMIDMRGVRLEVLRKYMDASDKTRIQYASKFAGSSNYWKNSIGMNKAIIDNDVLGAKAEIEKKYAAFAQGKPEYEGVVEKIDAIIEKSTPTLRQLYYTNEALRGAIEFGSTYLIMDNIKKALEEKNDSLLQASKKQLENAYDGIHNKDYDHEVDRAVAKAILPALAKALNADELPSFYQTINGEFKGDYNTYVDNIYDNSILSNRKNLDKFLAKPTVKAI
;
A
#
# COMPACT_ATOMS: atom_id res chain seq x y z
N LEU A 1 -6.64 12.91 13.85
CA LEU A 1 -7.02 13.05 12.44
C LEU A 1 -6.45 14.38 11.91
N LYS A 2 -5.98 14.40 10.66
CA LYS A 2 -5.53 15.65 10.01
C LYS A 2 -6.33 15.85 8.73
N PHE A 3 -6.74 17.09 8.46
CA PHE A 3 -7.41 17.45 7.23
C PHE A 3 -6.51 18.37 6.40
N ARG A 4 -6.31 18.04 5.10
CA ARG A 4 -5.43 18.76 4.18
C ARG A 4 -6.24 19.44 3.10
N PHE A 5 -6.13 20.74 2.98
CA PHE A 5 -6.63 21.50 1.84
C PHE A 5 -5.49 21.82 0.89
N VAL A 6 -5.70 21.64 -0.40
CA VAL A 6 -4.76 22.16 -1.41
C VAL A 6 -4.82 23.68 -1.39
N HIS A 7 -3.70 24.29 -1.04
CA HIS A 7 -3.58 25.76 -0.98
C HIS A 7 -3.02 26.33 -2.29
N ARG A 8 -2.00 25.66 -2.85
CA ARG A 8 -1.34 26.06 -4.10
C ARG A 8 -0.74 24.85 -4.80
N ILE A 9 -0.79 24.84 -6.13
CA ILE A 9 -0.09 23.87 -6.97
C ILE A 9 0.86 24.65 -7.87
N VAL A 10 2.11 24.22 -7.96
CA VAL A 10 3.15 24.84 -8.78
C VAL A 10 3.75 23.79 -9.70
N ASP A 11 3.85 24.05 -10.99
CA ASP A 11 4.61 23.24 -11.93
C ASP A 11 6.11 23.48 -11.67
N ILE A 12 6.82 22.42 -11.32
CA ILE A 12 8.26 22.41 -11.04
C ILE A 12 9.04 21.57 -12.05
N THR A 13 8.43 21.25 -13.18
CA THR A 13 9.02 20.39 -14.22
C THR A 13 10.36 20.92 -14.70
N ASP A 14 10.44 22.22 -15.01
CA ASP A 14 11.68 22.84 -15.48
C ASP A 14 12.79 22.81 -14.42
N LEU A 15 12.42 22.96 -13.15
CA LEU A 15 13.37 22.87 -12.02
C LEU A 15 13.97 21.47 -11.90
N VAL A 16 13.13 20.42 -11.99
CA VAL A 16 13.59 19.03 -11.95
C VAL A 16 14.45 18.70 -13.14
N ASN A 17 14.02 19.08 -14.35
CA ASN A 17 14.77 18.88 -15.59
C ASN A 17 16.13 19.60 -15.59
N ALA A 18 16.21 20.79 -14.99
CA ALA A 18 17.49 21.48 -14.83
C ALA A 18 18.46 20.70 -13.94
N LYS A 19 17.97 20.09 -12.84
CA LYS A 19 18.78 19.26 -11.95
C LYS A 19 19.25 17.97 -12.63
N ILE A 20 18.41 17.33 -13.45
CA ILE A 20 18.78 16.16 -14.25
C ILE A 20 19.89 16.53 -15.24
N LYS A 21 19.73 17.65 -15.98
CA LYS A 21 20.73 18.15 -16.94
C LYS A 21 22.06 18.53 -16.28
N ALA A 22 22.01 19.03 -15.04
CA ALA A 22 23.20 19.34 -14.28
C ALA A 22 23.91 18.09 -13.68
N GLY A 23 23.33 16.90 -13.82
CA GLY A 23 23.86 15.67 -13.23
C GLY A 23 23.70 15.57 -11.71
N GLU A 24 22.87 16.42 -11.10
CA GLU A 24 22.59 16.38 -9.67
C GLU A 24 21.72 15.17 -9.26
N VAL A 25 20.95 14.64 -10.21
CA VAL A 25 20.04 13.50 -10.03
C VAL A 25 19.86 12.78 -11.37
N THR A 26 19.68 11.45 -11.35
CA THR A 26 19.30 10.67 -12.55
C THR A 26 17.80 10.82 -12.83
N GLU A 27 17.36 10.51 -14.06
CA GLU A 27 15.94 10.48 -14.41
C GLU A 27 15.13 9.55 -13.49
N ILE A 28 15.69 8.37 -13.16
CA ILE A 28 15.06 7.38 -12.28
C ILE A 28 14.96 7.90 -10.84
N ASP A 29 16.07 8.45 -10.31
CA ASP A 29 16.08 8.96 -8.94
C ASP A 29 15.19 10.18 -8.76
N ALA A 30 15.01 10.98 -9.81
CA ALA A 30 14.09 12.13 -9.81
C ALA A 30 12.61 11.74 -9.56
N LEU A 31 12.23 10.49 -9.83
CA LEU A 31 10.90 9.95 -9.55
C LEU A 31 10.74 9.49 -8.09
N THR A 32 11.81 9.42 -7.33
CA THR A 32 11.79 8.85 -5.99
C THR A 32 11.29 9.82 -4.93
N SER A 33 10.57 9.29 -3.94
CA SER A 33 10.09 10.07 -2.79
C SER A 33 11.22 10.77 -2.00
N PRO A 34 12.40 10.17 -1.77
CA PRO A 34 13.50 10.86 -1.09
C PRO A 34 13.93 12.14 -1.78
N PHE A 35 14.16 12.09 -3.10
CA PHE A 35 14.53 13.27 -3.87
C PHE A 35 13.42 14.34 -3.86
N LEU A 36 12.20 13.94 -4.18
CA LEU A 36 11.05 14.85 -4.28
C LEU A 36 10.70 15.50 -2.93
N ASN A 37 10.79 14.76 -1.83
CA ASN A 37 10.56 15.32 -0.50
C ASN A 37 11.66 16.30 -0.08
N LYS A 38 12.91 16.06 -0.45
CA LYS A 38 14.02 16.99 -0.23
C LYS A 38 13.79 18.27 -1.01
N LEU A 39 13.52 18.15 -2.31
CA LEU A 39 13.25 19.29 -3.20
C LEU A 39 12.08 20.14 -2.69
N ALA A 40 10.98 19.50 -2.30
CA ALA A 40 9.80 20.19 -1.76
C ALA A 40 10.13 21.03 -0.52
N LYS A 41 10.97 20.52 0.38
CA LYS A 41 11.41 21.27 1.56
C LYS A 41 12.30 22.45 1.19
N GLU A 42 13.24 22.25 0.26
CA GLU A 42 14.13 23.33 -0.21
C GLU A 42 13.33 24.48 -0.86
N GLU A 43 12.31 24.16 -1.65
CA GLU A 43 11.45 25.15 -2.28
C GLU A 43 10.49 25.84 -1.29
N LEU A 44 10.02 25.11 -0.25
CA LEU A 44 9.24 25.75 0.82
C LEU A 44 10.08 26.81 1.56
N GLU A 45 11.36 26.53 1.84
CA GLU A 45 12.26 27.47 2.51
C GLU A 45 12.45 28.81 1.73
N LYS A 46 12.28 28.77 0.41
CA LYS A 46 12.37 29.95 -0.49
C LYS A 46 11.03 30.64 -0.72
N SER A 47 9.92 30.03 -0.27
CA SER A 47 8.57 30.51 -0.56
C SER A 47 8.04 31.52 0.44
N ASP A 48 7.01 32.28 0.04
CA ASP A 48 6.23 33.17 0.89
C ASP A 48 5.40 32.44 1.98
N LEU A 49 5.39 31.10 1.93
CA LEU A 49 4.68 30.24 2.88
C LEU A 49 5.60 29.65 3.96
N LYS A 50 6.91 29.95 3.90
CA LYS A 50 7.86 29.54 4.94
C LYS A 50 7.39 29.99 6.32
N GLY A 51 7.35 29.06 7.27
CA GLY A 51 7.01 29.34 8.67
C GLY A 51 5.54 29.65 8.94
N LYS A 52 4.66 29.64 7.93
CA LYS A 52 3.23 29.81 8.16
C LYS A 52 2.65 28.55 8.82
N PRO A 53 1.70 28.71 9.78
CA PRO A 53 1.12 27.58 10.51
C PRO A 53 0.41 26.59 9.57
N GLY A 54 0.61 25.30 9.84
CA GLY A 54 -0.07 24.21 9.14
C GLY A 54 0.30 24.05 7.66
N ILE A 55 1.39 24.64 7.17
CA ILE A 55 1.83 24.41 5.79
C ILE A 55 2.64 23.12 5.70
N GLU A 56 2.15 22.18 4.89
CA GLU A 56 2.88 20.98 4.46
C GLU A 56 3.08 21.04 2.94
N VAL A 57 4.17 20.44 2.45
CA VAL A 57 4.49 20.41 1.02
C VAL A 57 4.76 18.98 0.55
N ARG A 58 4.41 18.72 -0.70
CA ARG A 58 4.77 17.49 -1.41
C ARG A 58 5.10 17.81 -2.86
N ALA A 59 6.17 17.26 -3.38
CA ALA A 59 6.42 17.19 -4.81
C ALA A 59 6.05 15.79 -5.30
N LEU A 60 5.37 15.72 -6.44
CA LEU A 60 4.87 14.47 -7.02
C LEU A 60 5.17 14.43 -8.51
N PRO A 61 5.58 13.27 -9.06
CA PRO A 61 5.69 13.06 -10.49
C PRO A 61 4.32 12.76 -11.08
N PHE A 62 4.05 13.27 -12.25
CA PHE A 62 2.85 13.02 -13.04
C PHE A 62 3.24 12.48 -14.41
N TYR A 63 2.34 11.70 -15.02
CA TYR A 63 2.52 11.14 -16.36
C TYR A 63 3.85 10.39 -16.51
N ALA A 64 4.12 9.49 -15.56
CA ALA A 64 5.36 8.69 -15.47
C ALA A 64 6.66 9.52 -15.46
N GLY A 65 6.61 10.78 -15.01
CA GLY A 65 7.77 11.67 -14.92
C GLY A 65 7.87 12.74 -16.02
N ASP A 66 6.89 12.83 -16.92
CA ASP A 66 6.83 13.91 -17.90
C ASP A 66 6.59 15.28 -17.25
N LYS A 67 5.87 15.28 -16.12
CA LYS A 67 5.58 16.49 -15.35
C LYS A 67 5.85 16.28 -13.86
N PHE A 68 6.23 17.37 -13.19
CA PHE A 68 6.40 17.40 -11.75
C PHE A 68 5.65 18.59 -11.16
N TYR A 69 4.82 18.33 -10.15
CA TYR A 69 4.06 19.36 -9.46
C TYR A 69 4.37 19.40 -7.98
N MET A 70 4.48 20.61 -7.44
CA MET A 70 4.60 20.85 -6.01
C MET A 70 3.27 21.32 -5.46
N PHE A 71 2.79 20.61 -4.45
CA PHE A 71 1.56 20.88 -3.74
C PHE A 71 1.88 21.52 -2.40
N TYR A 72 1.30 22.65 -2.13
CA TYR A 72 1.26 23.29 -0.82
C TYR A 72 -0.10 23.02 -0.21
N TYR A 73 -0.11 22.41 0.97
CA TYR A 73 -1.32 22.10 1.72
C TYR A 73 -1.42 22.99 2.94
N LYS A 74 -2.65 23.42 3.28
CA LYS A 74 -2.99 23.96 4.58
C LYS A 74 -3.63 22.82 5.40
N VAL A 75 -3.01 22.47 6.52
CA VAL A 75 -3.32 21.27 7.30
C VAL A 75 -3.88 21.67 8.65
N TYR A 76 -5.07 21.18 8.95
CA TYR A 76 -5.73 21.36 10.23
C TYR A 76 -5.66 20.06 11.03
N SER A 77 -5.25 20.15 12.30
CA SER A 77 -5.10 19.00 13.22
C SER A 77 -6.23 18.87 14.24
N ASP A 78 -6.94 19.96 14.55
CA ASP A 78 -8.13 19.89 15.42
C ASP A 78 -9.37 19.54 14.59
N VAL A 79 -9.57 18.22 14.41
CA VAL A 79 -10.69 17.65 13.64
C VAL A 79 -11.51 16.77 14.58
N ARG A 80 -12.75 17.16 14.83
CA ARG A 80 -13.63 16.51 15.78
C ARG A 80 -14.76 15.77 15.09
N MET A 81 -15.04 14.55 15.55
CA MET A 81 -16.15 13.75 15.06
C MET A 81 -17.47 14.37 15.50
N VAL A 82 -18.40 14.52 14.56
CA VAL A 82 -19.76 15.02 14.84
C VAL A 82 -20.74 13.86 14.88
N ALA A 83 -20.75 13.00 13.87
CA ALA A 83 -21.65 11.86 13.78
C ALA A 83 -21.11 10.77 12.85
N ALA A 84 -21.51 9.54 13.12
CA ALA A 84 -21.42 8.41 12.22
C ALA A 84 -22.64 7.49 12.47
N PRO A 85 -23.12 6.74 11.48
CA PRO A 85 -24.18 5.77 11.70
C PRO A 85 -23.69 4.60 12.56
N PRO A 86 -24.59 3.86 13.23
CA PRO A 86 -24.21 2.61 13.87
C PRO A 86 -23.71 1.60 12.83
N SER A 87 -22.89 0.64 13.26
CA SER A 87 -22.30 -0.37 12.37
C SER A 87 -23.33 -1.18 11.60
N SER A 88 -24.53 -1.37 12.17
CA SER A 88 -25.65 -2.04 11.49
C SER A 88 -26.16 -1.32 10.25
N VAL A 89 -25.88 -0.02 10.13
CA VAL A 89 -26.20 0.82 8.96
C VAL A 89 -24.95 1.09 8.14
N GLY A 90 -23.88 1.58 8.79
CA GLY A 90 -22.63 1.96 8.13
C GLY A 90 -21.87 0.79 7.50
N LYS A 91 -22.09 -0.43 8.00
CA LYS A 91 -21.52 -1.67 7.46
C LYS A 91 -22.59 -2.71 7.16
N PHE A 92 -23.76 -2.27 6.70
CA PHE A 92 -24.85 -3.17 6.33
C PHE A 92 -24.40 -4.15 5.22
N GLY A 93 -24.72 -5.43 5.38
CA GLY A 93 -24.26 -6.50 4.49
C GLY A 93 -22.80 -6.95 4.72
N GLY A 94 -22.04 -6.26 5.56
CA GLY A 94 -20.69 -6.61 5.97
C GLY A 94 -19.75 -6.87 4.79
N GLU A 95 -18.86 -7.87 4.93
CA GLU A 95 -17.94 -8.28 3.87
C GLU A 95 -18.64 -8.99 2.69
N THR A 96 -19.87 -9.52 2.88
CA THR A 96 -20.63 -10.17 1.82
C THR A 96 -20.98 -9.18 0.71
N ASP A 97 -21.40 -7.98 1.07
CA ASP A 97 -21.81 -6.94 0.12
C ASP A 97 -20.64 -6.09 -0.39
N ASN A 98 -19.44 -6.23 0.17
CA ASN A 98 -18.27 -5.50 -0.30
C ASN A 98 -17.92 -5.88 -1.75
N TRP A 99 -17.77 -4.89 -2.63
CA TRP A 99 -17.58 -5.03 -4.08
C TRP A 99 -18.77 -5.71 -4.80
N MET A 100 -19.97 -5.67 -4.19
CA MET A 100 -21.19 -6.22 -4.76
C MET A 100 -22.20 -5.12 -5.07
N TRP A 101 -23.07 -5.37 -6.01
CA TRP A 101 -24.19 -4.53 -6.41
C TRP A 101 -25.49 -5.35 -6.36
N PRO A 102 -26.62 -4.77 -5.94
CA PRO A 102 -26.81 -3.42 -5.38
C PRO A 102 -26.26 -3.27 -3.96
N ARG A 103 -25.99 -2.01 -3.53
CA ARG A 103 -25.49 -1.67 -2.21
C ARG A 103 -26.57 -0.96 -1.39
N HIS A 104 -26.68 -1.39 -0.11
CA HIS A 104 -27.60 -0.79 0.86
C HIS A 104 -26.88 -0.22 2.09
N THR A 105 -25.57 -0.12 2.03
CA THR A 105 -24.74 0.39 3.10
C THR A 105 -24.86 1.91 3.22
N GLY A 106 -25.16 2.42 4.42
CA GLY A 106 -25.13 3.84 4.73
C GLY A 106 -23.78 4.24 5.37
N ASP A 107 -22.69 4.08 4.64
CA ASP A 107 -21.32 4.34 5.12
C ASP A 107 -20.97 5.81 4.95
N PHE A 108 -21.18 6.59 6.02
CA PHE A 108 -20.78 7.99 6.08
C PHE A 108 -20.28 8.36 7.48
N SER A 109 -19.51 9.44 7.55
CA SER A 109 -19.12 10.08 8.79
C SER A 109 -19.05 11.60 8.61
N MET A 110 -19.36 12.32 9.67
CA MET A 110 -19.31 13.78 9.72
C MET A 110 -18.24 14.22 10.69
N PHE A 111 -17.37 15.10 10.23
CA PHE A 111 -16.33 15.73 11.04
C PHE A 111 -16.45 17.24 10.95
N ARG A 112 -16.03 17.92 12.01
CA ARG A 112 -15.92 19.38 12.05
C ARG A 112 -14.48 19.76 12.28
N ILE A 113 -13.98 20.67 11.46
CA ILE A 113 -12.63 21.22 11.56
C ILE A 113 -12.72 22.47 12.45
N TYR A 114 -11.78 22.55 13.40
CA TYR A 114 -11.61 23.69 14.30
C TYR A 114 -10.28 24.39 13.97
N ALA A 115 -10.26 25.68 14.21
CA ALA A 115 -9.14 26.56 13.99
C ALA A 115 -9.02 27.57 15.16
N ASP A 116 -7.96 28.35 15.21
CA ASP A 116 -7.87 29.46 16.12
C ASP A 116 -8.93 30.55 15.79
N ALA A 117 -8.99 31.60 16.58
CA ALA A 117 -9.95 32.69 16.40
C ALA A 117 -9.80 33.43 15.05
N ASN A 118 -8.62 33.34 14.41
CA ASN A 118 -8.31 33.94 13.12
C ASN A 118 -8.55 32.99 11.94
N GLY A 119 -8.96 31.75 12.20
CA GLY A 119 -9.15 30.71 11.17
C GLY A 119 -7.86 30.01 10.74
N GLU A 120 -6.76 30.19 11.49
CA GLU A 120 -5.50 29.53 11.21
C GLU A 120 -5.43 28.14 11.86
N PRO A 121 -4.67 27.19 11.24
CA PRO A 121 -4.43 25.89 11.83
C PRO A 121 -3.81 25.99 13.22
N ALA A 122 -4.39 25.24 14.17
CA ALA A 122 -3.92 25.17 15.55
C ALA A 122 -4.01 23.73 16.06
N GLU A 123 -3.20 23.40 17.06
CA GLU A 123 -3.37 22.19 17.86
C GLU A 123 -4.68 22.24 18.64
N TYR A 124 -5.13 21.07 19.12
CA TYR A 124 -6.38 21.01 19.91
C TYR A 124 -6.37 22.00 21.08
N SER A 125 -7.43 22.78 21.17
CA SER A 125 -7.71 23.66 22.29
C SER A 125 -9.23 23.83 22.46
N GLU A 126 -9.69 23.96 23.70
CA GLU A 126 -11.10 24.28 23.99
C GLU A 126 -11.50 25.67 23.47
N SER A 127 -10.54 26.58 23.32
CA SER A 127 -10.76 27.92 22.78
C SER A 127 -10.86 27.95 21.24
N ASN A 128 -10.52 26.86 20.55
CA ASN A 128 -10.65 26.81 19.09
C ASN A 128 -12.12 26.89 18.67
N VAL A 129 -12.36 27.56 17.55
CA VAL A 129 -13.70 27.77 16.98
C VAL A 129 -13.88 26.95 15.69
N PRO A 130 -15.12 26.59 15.31
CA PRO A 130 -15.38 25.95 14.03
C PRO A 130 -14.83 26.77 12.87
N LEU A 131 -14.08 26.09 11.97
CA LEU A 131 -13.53 26.72 10.77
C LEU A 131 -14.69 27.25 9.90
N LYS A 132 -14.67 28.55 9.60
CA LYS A 132 -15.58 29.15 8.64
C LYS A 132 -14.99 29.04 7.22
N THR A 133 -15.67 28.29 6.36
CA THR A 133 -15.26 28.17 4.95
C THR A 133 -15.90 29.27 4.10
N PRO A 134 -15.20 29.78 3.07
CA PRO A 134 -15.76 30.81 2.19
C PRO A 134 -16.92 30.30 1.32
N LYS A 135 -16.93 28.98 1.06
CA LYS A 135 -18.00 28.30 0.32
C LYS A 135 -18.30 26.94 0.94
N PHE A 136 -19.52 26.49 0.80
CA PHE A 136 -19.97 25.16 1.20
C PHE A 136 -20.93 24.59 0.15
N LEU A 137 -21.05 23.28 0.11
CA LEU A 137 -22.05 22.60 -0.71
C LEU A 137 -23.29 22.36 0.16
N PRO A 138 -24.48 22.86 -0.25
CA PRO A 138 -25.70 22.58 0.49
C PRO A 138 -26.11 21.13 0.34
N ILE A 139 -26.61 20.54 1.44
CA ILE A 139 -27.17 19.16 1.42
C ILE A 139 -28.57 19.24 0.87
N SER A 140 -28.85 18.52 -0.21
CA SER A 140 -30.19 18.34 -0.77
C SER A 140 -30.81 17.05 -0.26
N ILE A 141 -32.05 17.10 0.19
CA ILE A 141 -32.85 15.93 0.56
C ILE A 141 -33.93 15.60 -0.50
N LYS A 142 -33.88 16.24 -1.66
CA LYS A 142 -34.88 16.01 -2.74
C LYS A 142 -34.78 14.64 -3.40
N GLY A 143 -33.64 13.93 -3.20
CA GLY A 143 -33.33 12.71 -3.93
C GLY A 143 -32.89 12.99 -5.38
N LEU A 144 -32.75 11.94 -6.15
CA LEU A 144 -32.33 11.95 -7.55
C LEU A 144 -33.37 11.16 -8.37
N ASN A 145 -33.60 11.58 -9.60
CA ASN A 145 -34.39 10.85 -10.59
C ASN A 145 -33.45 10.23 -11.63
N GLU A 146 -33.99 9.27 -12.40
CA GLU A 146 -33.26 8.73 -13.54
C GLU A 146 -32.97 9.84 -14.56
N GLY A 147 -31.72 9.94 -15.01
CA GLY A 147 -31.26 10.97 -15.93
C GLY A 147 -30.75 12.26 -15.27
N ASP A 148 -30.86 12.40 -13.94
CA ASP A 148 -30.29 13.52 -13.25
C ASP A 148 -28.76 13.44 -13.26
N TYR A 149 -28.10 14.60 -13.34
CA TYR A 149 -26.64 14.67 -13.23
C TYR A 149 -26.18 14.32 -11.82
N ALA A 150 -25.24 13.36 -11.72
CA ALA A 150 -24.60 12.98 -10.47
C ALA A 150 -23.07 12.94 -10.64
N MET A 151 -22.33 13.38 -9.64
CA MET A 151 -20.87 13.40 -9.63
C MET A 151 -20.34 13.05 -8.26
N ILE A 152 -19.26 12.25 -8.25
CA ILE A 152 -18.46 11.99 -7.05
C ILE A 152 -17.19 12.85 -7.15
N MET A 153 -16.93 13.66 -6.11
CA MET A 153 -15.68 14.40 -5.98
C MET A 153 -14.73 13.68 -5.02
N GLY A 154 -13.50 13.42 -5.46
CA GLY A 154 -12.50 12.77 -4.65
C GLY A 154 -11.27 12.37 -5.47
N PHE A 155 -10.30 11.80 -4.78
CA PHE A 155 -9.06 11.30 -5.40
C PHE A 155 -9.06 9.78 -5.35
N PRO A 156 -9.14 9.08 -6.50
CA PRO A 156 -8.99 7.61 -6.52
C PRO A 156 -7.58 7.23 -6.04
N GLY A 157 -7.44 6.06 -5.44
CA GLY A 157 -6.15 5.54 -4.96
C GLY A 157 -5.16 5.33 -6.10
N SER A 158 -5.63 4.70 -7.18
CA SER A 158 -4.90 4.54 -8.45
C SER A 158 -5.88 4.42 -9.61
N THR A 159 -5.42 4.85 -10.80
CA THR A 159 -6.17 4.71 -12.05
C THR A 159 -5.18 4.34 -13.15
N GLU A 160 -5.42 3.22 -13.82
CA GLU A 160 -4.54 2.68 -14.85
C GLU A 160 -5.28 2.64 -16.20
N ARG A 161 -5.56 3.81 -16.76
CA ARG A 161 -6.37 3.96 -17.98
C ARG A 161 -5.61 3.60 -19.26
N TYR A 162 -4.31 3.89 -19.30
CA TYR A 162 -3.52 3.88 -20.53
C TYR A 162 -2.62 2.63 -20.69
N LEU A 163 -2.83 1.60 -19.88
CA LEU A 163 -2.10 0.34 -20.01
C LEU A 163 -2.31 -0.29 -21.38
N THR A 164 -1.26 -0.88 -21.92
CA THR A 164 -1.31 -1.75 -23.11
C THR A 164 -2.00 -3.08 -22.79
N GLN A 165 -2.30 -3.86 -23.83
CA GLN A 165 -2.87 -5.20 -23.64
C GLN A 165 -1.94 -6.10 -22.80
N SER A 166 -0.63 -6.05 -23.06
CA SER A 166 0.36 -6.84 -22.32
C SER A 166 0.44 -6.45 -20.86
N GLU A 167 0.38 -5.16 -20.52
CA GLU A 167 0.34 -4.65 -19.15
C GLU A 167 -0.92 -5.09 -18.42
N VAL A 168 -2.09 -5.07 -19.07
CA VAL A 168 -3.34 -5.59 -18.49
C VAL A 168 -3.22 -7.10 -18.21
N LYS A 169 -2.65 -7.89 -19.14
CA LYS A 169 -2.39 -9.32 -18.91
C LYS A 169 -1.43 -9.56 -17.75
N GLN A 170 -0.36 -8.77 -17.64
CA GLN A 170 0.59 -8.83 -16.52
C GLN A 170 -0.12 -8.53 -15.20
N ARG A 171 -0.95 -7.47 -15.15
CA ARG A 171 -1.77 -7.13 -13.98
C ARG A 171 -2.65 -8.28 -13.53
N MET A 172 -3.37 -8.89 -14.46
CA MET A 172 -4.24 -10.03 -14.17
C MET A 172 -3.48 -11.23 -13.61
N ASN A 173 -2.41 -11.64 -14.30
CA ASN A 173 -1.78 -12.95 -14.09
C ASN A 173 -0.65 -12.92 -13.04
N ALA A 174 0.05 -11.80 -12.90
CA ALA A 174 1.16 -11.69 -11.95
C ALA A 174 0.71 -11.01 -10.64
N VAL A 175 -0.08 -9.93 -10.73
CA VAL A 175 -0.43 -9.12 -9.56
C VAL A 175 -1.73 -9.61 -8.92
N ASN A 176 -2.83 -9.56 -9.68
CA ASN A 176 -4.15 -9.91 -9.13
C ASN A 176 -4.22 -11.38 -8.73
N GLN A 177 -3.62 -12.30 -9.52
CA GLN A 177 -3.65 -13.72 -9.22
C GLN A 177 -2.88 -14.04 -7.92
N ALA A 178 -1.73 -13.42 -7.69
CA ALA A 178 -0.99 -13.58 -6.43
C ALA A 178 -1.82 -13.12 -5.22
N MET A 179 -2.52 -11.97 -5.35
CA MET A 179 -3.42 -11.50 -4.30
C MET A 179 -4.60 -12.44 -4.07
N ILE A 180 -5.19 -12.98 -5.14
CA ILE A 180 -6.31 -13.93 -5.05
C ILE A 180 -5.88 -15.19 -4.31
N ASP A 181 -4.77 -15.79 -4.70
CA ASP A 181 -4.32 -17.05 -4.16
C ASP A 181 -3.87 -16.92 -2.70
N MET A 182 -2.95 -15.99 -2.42
CA MET A 182 -2.36 -15.88 -1.08
C MET A 182 -3.32 -15.31 -0.06
N ARG A 183 -4.08 -14.26 -0.41
CA ARG A 183 -5.08 -13.70 0.50
C ARG A 183 -6.25 -14.64 0.72
N GLY A 184 -6.63 -15.45 -0.28
CA GLY A 184 -7.66 -16.48 -0.14
C GLY A 184 -7.31 -17.46 0.97
N VAL A 185 -6.09 -18.02 0.95
CA VAL A 185 -5.58 -18.93 2.00
C VAL A 185 -5.58 -18.24 3.37
N ARG A 186 -5.07 -17.03 3.47
CA ARG A 186 -5.07 -16.26 4.72
C ARG A 186 -6.47 -16.06 5.28
N LEU A 187 -7.40 -15.62 4.44
CA LEU A 187 -8.79 -15.32 4.83
C LEU A 187 -9.52 -16.58 5.33
N GLU A 188 -9.27 -17.73 4.73
CA GLU A 188 -9.85 -19.00 5.17
C GLU A 188 -9.40 -19.33 6.60
N VAL A 189 -8.10 -19.24 6.88
CA VAL A 189 -7.56 -19.46 8.23
C VAL A 189 -8.13 -18.45 9.22
N LEU A 190 -8.08 -17.15 8.91
CA LEU A 190 -8.61 -16.10 9.78
C LEU A 190 -10.10 -16.32 10.10
N ARG A 191 -10.91 -16.67 9.10
CA ARG A 191 -12.35 -16.95 9.27
C ARG A 191 -12.57 -18.05 10.30
N LYS A 192 -11.86 -19.17 10.16
CA LYS A 192 -11.98 -20.29 11.10
C LYS A 192 -11.74 -19.87 12.55
N TYR A 193 -10.69 -19.07 12.80
CA TYR A 193 -10.37 -18.62 14.16
C TYR A 193 -11.32 -17.53 14.67
N MET A 194 -11.78 -16.65 13.78
CA MET A 194 -12.75 -15.59 14.12
C MET A 194 -14.14 -16.18 14.45
N ASP A 195 -14.55 -17.24 13.77
CA ASP A 195 -15.82 -17.93 14.02
C ASP A 195 -15.78 -18.74 15.33
N ALA A 196 -14.58 -19.19 15.74
CA ALA A 196 -14.39 -19.94 16.98
C ALA A 196 -14.27 -19.06 18.24
N SER A 197 -13.99 -17.74 18.12
CA SER A 197 -13.70 -16.87 19.26
C SER A 197 -14.09 -15.42 18.99
N ASP A 198 -14.99 -14.87 19.81
CA ASP A 198 -15.36 -13.46 19.78
C ASP A 198 -14.16 -12.53 20.03
N LYS A 199 -13.24 -12.91 20.92
CA LYS A 199 -11.98 -12.19 21.14
C LYS A 199 -11.18 -12.09 19.84
N THR A 200 -10.94 -13.21 19.19
CA THR A 200 -10.19 -13.26 17.91
C THR A 200 -10.92 -12.51 16.82
N ARG A 201 -12.25 -12.61 16.77
CA ARG A 201 -13.07 -11.87 15.81
C ARG A 201 -12.88 -10.35 15.95
N ILE A 202 -12.82 -9.83 17.17
CA ILE A 202 -12.57 -8.41 17.43
C ILE A 202 -11.13 -8.02 17.05
N GLN A 203 -10.14 -8.81 17.46
CA GLN A 203 -8.72 -8.57 17.17
C GLN A 203 -8.44 -8.53 15.67
N TYR A 204 -9.02 -9.45 14.90
CA TYR A 204 -8.71 -9.62 13.48
C TYR A 204 -9.70 -8.95 12.52
N ALA A 205 -10.77 -8.35 13.00
CA ALA A 205 -11.81 -7.73 12.16
C ALA A 205 -11.24 -6.75 11.11
N SER A 206 -10.36 -5.84 11.53
CA SER A 206 -9.75 -4.85 10.63
C SER A 206 -8.76 -5.50 9.65
N LYS A 207 -7.94 -6.44 10.12
CA LYS A 207 -6.96 -7.17 9.30
C LYS A 207 -7.66 -8.04 8.25
N PHE A 208 -8.76 -8.70 8.65
CA PHE A 208 -9.61 -9.49 7.76
C PHE A 208 -10.27 -8.60 6.69
N ALA A 209 -10.92 -7.50 7.10
CA ALA A 209 -11.58 -6.58 6.19
C ALA A 209 -10.61 -5.99 5.16
N GLY A 210 -9.43 -5.54 5.61
CA GLY A 210 -8.39 -5.02 4.71
C GLY A 210 -7.91 -6.08 3.70
N SER A 211 -7.65 -7.32 4.15
CA SER A 211 -7.23 -8.40 3.25
C SER A 211 -8.33 -8.78 2.26
N SER A 212 -9.58 -8.91 2.75
CA SER A 212 -10.77 -9.25 1.96
C SER A 212 -11.07 -8.20 0.89
N ASN A 213 -10.89 -6.92 1.22
CA ASN A 213 -11.13 -5.83 0.28
C ASN A 213 -10.29 -5.96 -1.00
N TYR A 214 -8.98 -6.16 -0.87
CA TYR A 214 -8.08 -6.36 -2.02
C TYR A 214 -8.32 -7.69 -2.72
N TRP A 215 -8.60 -8.76 -1.97
CA TRP A 215 -8.92 -10.07 -2.52
C TRP A 215 -10.14 -10.02 -3.44
N LYS A 216 -11.25 -9.46 -2.95
CA LYS A 216 -12.48 -9.29 -3.74
C LYS A 216 -12.29 -8.33 -4.92
N ASN A 217 -11.56 -7.23 -4.71
CA ASN A 217 -11.25 -6.31 -5.81
C ASN A 217 -10.49 -7.01 -6.94
N SER A 218 -9.47 -7.82 -6.60
CA SER A 218 -8.68 -8.55 -7.60
C SER A 218 -9.51 -9.58 -8.36
N ILE A 219 -10.39 -10.31 -7.69
CA ILE A 219 -11.34 -11.25 -8.31
C ILE A 219 -12.28 -10.49 -9.26
N GLY A 220 -12.90 -9.43 -8.74
CA GLY A 220 -13.85 -8.61 -9.51
C GLY A 220 -13.19 -7.93 -10.70
N MET A 221 -11.98 -7.43 -10.56
CA MET A 221 -11.20 -6.82 -11.64
C MET A 221 -10.90 -7.83 -12.75
N ASN A 222 -10.37 -9.01 -12.41
CA ASN A 222 -10.08 -10.05 -13.41
C ASN A 222 -11.37 -10.48 -14.14
N LYS A 223 -12.46 -10.67 -13.40
CA LYS A 223 -13.77 -10.98 -13.99
C LYS A 223 -14.26 -9.87 -14.93
N ALA A 224 -14.18 -8.61 -14.50
CA ALA A 224 -14.63 -7.48 -15.32
C ALA A 224 -13.78 -7.30 -16.58
N ILE A 225 -12.48 -7.53 -16.53
CA ILE A 225 -11.58 -7.50 -17.69
C ILE A 225 -11.99 -8.55 -18.72
N ILE A 226 -12.36 -9.76 -18.27
CA ILE A 226 -12.79 -10.85 -19.13
C ILE A 226 -14.20 -10.59 -19.68
N ASP A 227 -15.15 -10.29 -18.81
CA ASP A 227 -16.57 -10.14 -19.19
C ASP A 227 -16.81 -8.97 -20.16
N ASN A 228 -15.99 -7.93 -20.11
CA ASN A 228 -16.09 -6.75 -20.97
C ASN A 228 -15.09 -6.76 -22.13
N ASP A 229 -14.41 -7.87 -22.37
CA ASP A 229 -13.37 -7.99 -23.41
C ASP A 229 -12.38 -6.81 -23.45
N VAL A 230 -11.91 -6.41 -22.26
CA VAL A 230 -10.97 -5.26 -22.15
C VAL A 230 -9.70 -5.52 -22.95
N LEU A 231 -9.23 -6.79 -23.02
CA LEU A 231 -8.05 -7.15 -23.78
C LEU A 231 -8.27 -6.96 -25.28
N GLY A 232 -9.43 -7.33 -25.81
CA GLY A 232 -9.79 -7.08 -27.22
C GLY A 232 -9.91 -5.59 -27.54
N ALA A 233 -10.54 -4.82 -26.64
CA ALA A 233 -10.64 -3.38 -26.79
C ALA A 233 -9.25 -2.69 -26.81
N LYS A 234 -8.30 -3.15 -25.97
CA LYS A 234 -6.91 -2.67 -25.98
C LYS A 234 -6.19 -3.03 -27.27
N ALA A 235 -6.33 -4.27 -27.76
CA ALA A 235 -5.74 -4.69 -29.03
C ALA A 235 -6.23 -3.81 -30.22
N GLU A 236 -7.50 -3.45 -30.25
CA GLU A 236 -8.03 -2.55 -31.30
C GLU A 236 -7.47 -1.11 -31.19
N ILE A 237 -7.22 -0.63 -29.95
CA ILE A 237 -6.55 0.68 -29.75
C ILE A 237 -5.11 0.61 -30.25
N GLU A 238 -4.37 -0.43 -29.91
CA GLU A 238 -2.98 -0.65 -30.32
C GLU A 238 -2.84 -0.78 -31.85
N LYS A 239 -3.77 -1.49 -32.50
CA LYS A 239 -3.86 -1.56 -33.97
C LYS A 239 -4.07 -0.19 -34.61
N LYS A 240 -4.94 0.64 -34.05
CA LYS A 240 -5.15 2.02 -34.51
C LYS A 240 -3.92 2.88 -34.29
N TYR A 241 -3.25 2.70 -33.16
CA TYR A 241 -1.99 3.39 -32.84
C TYR A 241 -0.88 2.99 -33.83
N ALA A 242 -0.70 1.71 -34.12
CA ALA A 242 0.29 1.23 -35.10
C ALA A 242 0.08 1.84 -36.49
N ALA A 243 -1.17 1.92 -36.95
CA ALA A 243 -1.52 2.58 -38.19
C ALA A 243 -1.21 4.09 -38.17
N PHE A 244 -1.45 4.78 -37.05
CA PHE A 244 -1.08 6.19 -36.88
C PHE A 244 0.42 6.39 -36.82
N ALA A 245 1.17 5.48 -36.19
CA ALA A 245 2.62 5.55 -35.98
C ALA A 245 3.43 5.28 -37.22
N GLN A 246 2.83 4.60 -38.22
CA GLN A 246 3.53 4.22 -39.46
C GLN A 246 4.21 5.39 -40.13
N GLY A 247 5.53 5.28 -40.37
CA GLY A 247 6.34 6.33 -40.96
C GLY A 247 6.66 7.53 -40.04
N LYS A 248 6.41 7.39 -38.76
CA LYS A 248 6.74 8.41 -37.75
C LYS A 248 7.73 7.82 -36.73
N PRO A 249 9.05 8.01 -36.92
CA PRO A 249 10.08 7.33 -36.12
C PRO A 249 9.96 7.51 -34.62
N GLU A 250 9.38 8.61 -34.14
CA GLU A 250 9.17 8.91 -32.71
C GLU A 250 8.06 8.07 -32.06
N TYR A 251 7.13 7.51 -32.86
CA TYR A 251 5.99 6.70 -32.38
C TYR A 251 6.07 5.24 -32.79
N GLU A 252 6.85 4.93 -33.85
CA GLU A 252 6.95 3.58 -34.39
C GLU A 252 7.67 2.63 -33.43
N GLY A 253 7.11 1.44 -33.26
CA GLY A 253 7.69 0.39 -32.40
C GLY A 253 7.59 0.65 -30.88
N VAL A 254 6.80 1.63 -30.43
CA VAL A 254 6.67 1.93 -28.99
C VAL A 254 5.93 0.83 -28.25
N VAL A 255 4.82 0.33 -28.81
CA VAL A 255 4.03 -0.75 -28.17
C VAL A 255 4.85 -2.03 -28.10
N GLU A 256 5.54 -2.40 -29.16
CA GLU A 256 6.40 -3.57 -29.23
C GLU A 256 7.56 -3.51 -28.21
N LYS A 257 8.12 -2.33 -27.96
CA LYS A 257 9.14 -2.12 -26.91
C LYS A 257 8.56 -2.30 -25.52
N ILE A 258 7.34 -1.79 -25.27
CA ILE A 258 6.63 -2.00 -24.01
C ILE A 258 6.37 -3.49 -23.82
N ASP A 259 5.82 -4.17 -24.82
CA ASP A 259 5.52 -5.61 -24.77
C ASP A 259 6.75 -6.44 -24.43
N ALA A 260 7.88 -6.16 -25.05
CA ALA A 260 9.15 -6.85 -24.75
C ALA A 260 9.62 -6.64 -23.31
N ILE A 261 9.45 -5.43 -22.76
CA ILE A 261 9.78 -5.14 -21.36
C ILE A 261 8.82 -5.88 -20.42
N ILE A 262 7.54 -5.88 -20.73
CA ILE A 262 6.50 -6.55 -19.92
C ILE A 262 6.73 -8.07 -19.94
N GLU A 263 6.97 -8.67 -21.08
CA GLU A 263 7.28 -10.10 -21.20
C GLU A 263 8.50 -10.47 -20.34
N LYS A 264 9.59 -9.71 -20.46
CA LYS A 264 10.82 -9.94 -19.70
C LYS A 264 10.63 -9.76 -18.19
N SER A 265 9.83 -8.80 -17.75
CA SER A 265 9.64 -8.46 -16.33
C SER A 265 8.58 -9.30 -15.62
N THR A 266 7.63 -9.89 -16.35
CA THR A 266 6.49 -10.62 -15.79
C THR A 266 6.87 -11.77 -14.84
N PRO A 267 7.86 -12.65 -15.14
CA PRO A 267 8.25 -13.71 -14.22
C PRO A 267 8.74 -13.18 -12.88
N THR A 268 9.65 -12.19 -12.91
CA THR A 268 10.18 -11.56 -11.69
C THR A 268 9.09 -10.84 -10.90
N LEU A 269 8.19 -10.14 -11.58
CA LEU A 269 7.07 -9.45 -10.93
C LEU A 269 6.12 -10.44 -10.27
N ARG A 270 5.81 -11.54 -10.94
CA ARG A 270 4.97 -12.63 -10.39
C ARG A 270 5.61 -13.21 -9.13
N GLN A 271 6.87 -13.61 -9.18
CA GLN A 271 7.62 -14.10 -8.04
C GLN A 271 7.58 -13.11 -6.87
N LEU A 272 7.83 -11.82 -7.15
CA LEU A 272 7.83 -10.76 -6.14
C LEU A 272 6.46 -10.60 -5.47
N TYR A 273 5.37 -10.61 -6.24
CA TYR A 273 4.03 -10.46 -5.69
C TYR A 273 3.62 -11.67 -4.84
N TYR A 274 3.82 -12.90 -5.32
CA TYR A 274 3.54 -14.10 -4.53
C TYR A 274 4.33 -14.13 -3.22
N THR A 275 5.63 -13.84 -3.28
CA THR A 275 6.50 -13.81 -2.11
C THR A 275 6.08 -12.71 -1.12
N ASN A 276 5.79 -11.51 -1.60
CA ASN A 276 5.34 -10.42 -0.75
C ASN A 276 3.98 -10.67 -0.12
N GLU A 277 3.00 -11.15 -0.88
CA GLU A 277 1.67 -11.47 -0.35
C GLU A 277 1.71 -12.59 0.68
N ALA A 278 2.53 -13.63 0.44
CA ALA A 278 2.69 -14.74 1.37
C ALA A 278 3.47 -14.36 2.63
N LEU A 279 4.65 -13.74 2.49
CA LEU A 279 5.56 -13.58 3.62
C LEU A 279 5.38 -12.27 4.37
N ARG A 280 5.04 -11.18 3.68
CA ARG A 280 4.85 -9.86 4.31
C ARG A 280 3.39 -9.48 4.49
N GLY A 281 2.53 -9.93 3.59
CA GLY A 281 1.10 -9.64 3.62
C GLY A 281 0.30 -10.57 4.51
N ALA A 282 0.70 -11.84 4.59
CA ALA A 282 -0.02 -12.85 5.37
C ALA A 282 0.58 -13.08 6.76
N ILE A 283 1.90 -13.25 6.87
CA ILE A 283 2.61 -13.53 8.13
C ILE A 283 2.99 -12.20 8.78
N GLU A 284 2.57 -11.96 10.02
CA GLU A 284 2.79 -10.66 10.68
C GLU A 284 4.27 -10.39 10.97
N PHE A 285 5.05 -11.42 11.33
CA PHE A 285 6.50 -11.30 11.49
C PHE A 285 7.25 -10.98 10.20
N GLY A 286 6.72 -11.38 9.06
CA GLY A 286 7.35 -11.16 7.77
C GLY A 286 7.61 -9.69 7.44
N SER A 287 6.89 -8.77 8.07
CA SER A 287 7.09 -7.32 7.89
C SER A 287 8.45 -6.82 8.41
N THR A 288 9.15 -7.60 9.25
CA THR A 288 10.41 -7.20 9.89
C THR A 288 11.67 -7.51 9.08
N TYR A 289 11.57 -8.24 7.97
CA TYR A 289 12.74 -8.76 7.25
C TYR A 289 13.73 -7.68 6.80
N LEU A 290 13.25 -6.53 6.31
CA LEU A 290 14.14 -5.43 5.90
C LEU A 290 14.92 -4.82 7.07
N ILE A 291 14.32 -4.83 8.27
CA ILE A 291 14.98 -4.33 9.48
C ILE A 291 16.09 -5.32 9.87
N MET A 292 15.82 -6.62 9.79
CA MET A 292 16.82 -7.66 10.06
C MET A 292 17.98 -7.60 9.06
N ASP A 293 17.68 -7.37 7.78
CA ASP A 293 18.72 -7.19 6.75
C ASP A 293 19.57 -5.96 7.02
N ASN A 294 18.99 -4.84 7.43
CA ASN A 294 19.73 -3.66 7.85
C ASN A 294 20.64 -3.92 9.07
N ILE A 295 20.17 -4.71 10.05
CA ILE A 295 21.01 -5.11 11.20
C ILE A 295 22.18 -5.98 10.72
N LYS A 296 21.93 -6.94 9.84
CA LYS A 296 22.97 -7.78 9.25
C LYS A 296 24.02 -6.94 8.54
N LYS A 297 23.60 -6.06 7.65
CA LYS A 297 24.46 -5.12 6.92
C LYS A 297 25.29 -4.25 7.88
N ALA A 298 24.64 -3.68 8.91
CA ALA A 298 25.34 -2.86 9.90
C ALA A 298 26.42 -3.62 10.67
N LEU A 299 26.18 -4.90 10.98
CA LEU A 299 27.17 -5.77 11.63
C LEU A 299 28.35 -6.10 10.70
N GLU A 300 28.09 -6.42 9.45
CA GLU A 300 29.08 -6.74 8.42
C GLU A 300 29.98 -5.52 8.10
N GLU A 301 29.37 -4.33 7.98
CA GLU A 301 30.05 -3.06 7.67
C GLU A 301 30.61 -2.36 8.92
N LYS A 302 30.39 -2.90 10.12
CA LYS A 302 30.77 -2.29 11.42
C LYS A 302 30.23 -0.85 11.56
N ASN A 303 29.01 -0.62 11.11
CA ASN A 303 28.33 0.66 11.14
C ASN A 303 27.43 0.79 12.40
N ASP A 304 28.00 1.34 13.47
CA ASP A 304 27.30 1.46 14.75
C ASP A 304 26.05 2.36 14.69
N SER A 305 26.07 3.42 13.90
CA SER A 305 24.91 4.32 13.76
C SER A 305 23.73 3.61 13.12
N LEU A 306 23.96 2.88 12.02
CA LEU A 306 22.95 2.07 11.36
C LEU A 306 22.46 0.96 12.28
N LEU A 307 23.37 0.31 13.03
CA LEU A 307 23.03 -0.75 13.98
C LEU A 307 22.09 -0.26 15.07
N GLN A 308 22.38 0.86 15.73
CA GLN A 308 21.54 1.42 16.78
C GLN A 308 20.16 1.85 16.25
N ALA A 309 20.14 2.51 15.09
CA ALA A 309 18.89 2.89 14.44
C ALA A 309 18.02 1.66 14.10
N SER A 310 18.62 0.60 13.53
CA SER A 310 17.90 -0.61 13.14
C SER A 310 17.44 -1.43 14.35
N LYS A 311 18.22 -1.49 15.43
CA LYS A 311 17.79 -2.12 16.71
C LYS A 311 16.55 -1.45 17.26
N LYS A 312 16.51 -0.11 17.30
CA LYS A 312 15.34 0.64 17.75
C LYS A 312 14.12 0.42 16.83
N GLN A 313 14.35 0.36 15.52
CA GLN A 313 13.28 0.02 14.57
C GLN A 313 12.72 -1.39 14.79
N LEU A 314 13.58 -2.38 15.07
CA LEU A 314 13.16 -3.75 15.35
C LEU A 314 12.33 -3.84 16.63
N GLU A 315 12.75 -3.15 17.68
CA GLU A 315 12.00 -3.08 18.94
C GLU A 315 10.62 -2.45 18.73
N ASN A 316 10.54 -1.31 18.04
CA ASN A 316 9.27 -0.66 17.73
C ASN A 316 8.38 -1.54 16.83
N ALA A 317 8.96 -2.27 15.88
CA ALA A 317 8.22 -3.18 15.01
C ALA A 317 7.67 -4.38 15.81
N TYR A 318 8.47 -4.94 16.72
CA TYR A 318 8.02 -6.01 17.62
C TYR A 318 6.81 -5.57 18.47
N ASP A 319 6.90 -4.40 19.12
CA ASP A 319 5.82 -3.85 19.93
C ASP A 319 4.58 -3.51 19.08
N GLY A 320 4.81 -3.07 17.83
CA GLY A 320 3.75 -2.83 16.85
C GLY A 320 3.02 -4.11 16.41
N ILE A 321 3.72 -5.23 16.29
CA ILE A 321 3.14 -6.54 15.96
C ILE A 321 2.43 -7.12 17.18
N HIS A 322 3.13 -7.22 18.32
CA HIS A 322 2.63 -7.83 19.57
C HIS A 322 1.69 -6.91 20.36
N ASN A 323 0.82 -6.20 19.66
CA ASN A 323 -0.20 -5.36 20.28
C ASN A 323 -1.45 -6.19 20.67
N LYS A 324 -2.49 -5.50 21.17
CA LYS A 324 -3.76 -6.11 21.59
C LYS A 324 -4.50 -6.86 20.48
N ASP A 325 -4.19 -6.55 19.21
CA ASP A 325 -4.83 -7.11 18.01
C ASP A 325 -3.99 -8.22 17.36
N TYR A 326 -3.00 -8.77 18.10
CA TYR A 326 -2.18 -9.91 17.68
C TYR A 326 -2.53 -11.17 18.45
N ASP A 327 -2.54 -12.29 17.75
CA ASP A 327 -2.66 -13.64 18.35
C ASP A 327 -1.63 -14.55 17.69
N HIS A 328 -0.71 -15.06 18.53
CA HIS A 328 0.42 -15.86 18.11
C HIS A 328 0.01 -17.17 17.42
N GLU A 329 -1.07 -17.82 17.92
CA GLU A 329 -1.54 -19.08 17.36
C GLU A 329 -2.26 -18.87 16.02
N VAL A 330 -2.95 -17.74 15.85
CA VAL A 330 -3.57 -17.38 14.57
C VAL A 330 -2.50 -17.14 13.52
N ASP A 331 -1.47 -16.35 13.83
CA ASP A 331 -0.38 -16.05 12.90
C ASP A 331 0.41 -17.32 12.54
N ARG A 332 0.70 -18.18 13.53
CA ARG A 332 1.30 -19.51 13.34
C ARG A 332 0.47 -20.37 12.38
N ALA A 333 -0.85 -20.41 12.56
CA ALA A 333 -1.73 -21.18 11.70
C ALA A 333 -1.77 -20.61 10.26
N VAL A 334 -1.74 -19.29 10.11
CA VAL A 334 -1.60 -18.66 8.80
C VAL A 334 -0.29 -19.07 8.14
N ALA A 335 0.84 -19.04 8.87
CA ALA A 335 2.13 -19.43 8.32
C ALA A 335 2.14 -20.91 7.85
N LYS A 336 1.53 -21.82 8.63
CA LYS A 336 1.39 -23.25 8.26
C LYS A 336 0.59 -23.45 6.98
N ALA A 337 -0.39 -22.60 6.70
CA ALA A 337 -1.20 -22.69 5.49
C ALA A 337 -0.54 -21.99 4.28
N ILE A 338 0.11 -20.85 4.51
CA ILE A 338 0.68 -20.00 3.45
C ILE A 338 1.95 -20.61 2.84
N LEU A 339 2.86 -21.18 3.64
CA LEU A 339 4.12 -21.68 3.10
C LEU A 339 3.93 -22.80 2.07
N PRO A 340 3.13 -23.85 2.30
CA PRO A 340 2.85 -24.85 1.27
C PRO A 340 2.07 -24.27 0.07
N ALA A 341 1.21 -23.27 0.27
CA ALA A 341 0.51 -22.60 -0.81
C ALA A 341 1.47 -21.82 -1.72
N LEU A 342 2.45 -21.11 -1.15
CA LEU A 342 3.50 -20.43 -1.90
C LEU A 342 4.36 -21.43 -2.68
N ALA A 343 4.75 -22.56 -2.06
CA ALA A 343 5.51 -23.61 -2.75
C ALA A 343 4.77 -24.22 -3.93
N LYS A 344 3.44 -24.27 -3.87
CA LYS A 344 2.60 -24.74 -4.98
C LYS A 344 2.45 -23.72 -6.10
N ALA A 345 2.53 -22.43 -5.76
CA ALA A 345 2.29 -21.32 -6.70
C ALA A 345 3.53 -20.95 -7.53
N LEU A 346 4.74 -21.17 -7.00
CA LEU A 346 6.01 -20.82 -7.63
C LEU A 346 6.81 -22.07 -8.04
N ASN A 347 7.69 -21.92 -9.03
CA ASN A 347 8.63 -22.96 -9.39
C ASN A 347 9.72 -23.10 -8.30
N ALA A 348 10.42 -24.22 -8.25
CA ALA A 348 11.41 -24.50 -7.22
C ALA A 348 12.57 -23.48 -7.17
N ASP A 349 12.98 -22.97 -8.31
CA ASP A 349 14.02 -21.95 -8.49
C ASP A 349 13.55 -20.53 -8.16
N GLU A 350 12.24 -20.30 -8.13
CA GLU A 350 11.62 -19.03 -7.74
C GLU A 350 11.39 -18.95 -6.22
N LEU A 351 11.46 -20.07 -5.50
CA LEU A 351 11.19 -20.09 -4.05
C LEU A 351 12.32 -19.43 -3.25
N PRO A 352 12.00 -18.70 -2.16
CA PRO A 352 13.00 -18.20 -1.23
C PRO A 352 13.91 -19.31 -0.68
N SER A 353 15.17 -18.96 -0.39
CA SER A 353 16.21 -19.93 0.00
C SER A 353 15.87 -20.77 1.23
N PHE A 354 15.06 -20.27 2.16
CA PHE A 354 14.66 -21.05 3.35
C PHE A 354 13.83 -22.30 3.02
N TYR A 355 13.26 -22.41 1.82
CA TYR A 355 12.63 -23.65 1.36
C TYR A 355 13.62 -24.81 1.22
N GLN A 356 14.90 -24.51 1.01
CA GLN A 356 15.96 -25.53 1.03
C GLN A 356 16.13 -26.10 2.44
N THR A 357 16.04 -25.25 3.48
CA THR A 357 16.03 -25.71 4.89
C THR A 357 14.79 -26.56 5.18
N ILE A 358 13.60 -26.16 4.74
CA ILE A 358 12.39 -26.95 4.91
C ILE A 358 12.56 -28.35 4.29
N ASN A 359 13.03 -28.41 3.05
CA ASN A 359 13.17 -29.66 2.32
C ASN A 359 14.33 -30.54 2.87
N GLY A 360 15.46 -29.92 3.25
CA GLY A 360 16.63 -30.65 3.74
C GLY A 360 16.52 -31.04 5.21
N GLU A 361 16.38 -30.07 6.11
CA GLU A 361 16.41 -30.32 7.55
C GLU A 361 15.07 -30.83 8.10
N PHE A 362 13.97 -30.31 7.57
CA PHE A 362 12.61 -30.65 8.01
C PHE A 362 11.91 -31.67 7.08
N LYS A 363 12.60 -32.18 6.06
CA LYS A 363 12.09 -33.21 5.12
C LYS A 363 10.76 -32.87 4.48
N GLY A 364 10.54 -31.58 4.21
CA GLY A 364 9.31 -31.03 3.63
C GLY A 364 8.17 -30.87 4.63
N ASP A 365 8.39 -31.04 5.93
CA ASP A 365 7.38 -30.81 6.97
C ASP A 365 7.28 -29.31 7.31
N TYR A 366 6.38 -28.64 6.63
CA TYR A 366 6.09 -27.21 6.85
C TYR A 366 5.59 -26.95 8.28
N ASN A 367 4.82 -27.85 8.86
CA ASN A 367 4.25 -27.64 10.19
C ASN A 367 5.35 -27.63 11.25
N THR A 368 6.23 -28.62 11.25
CA THR A 368 7.37 -28.69 12.16
C THR A 368 8.33 -27.51 11.97
N TYR A 369 8.57 -27.09 10.72
CA TYR A 369 9.38 -25.89 10.44
C TYR A 369 8.77 -24.62 11.05
N VAL A 370 7.47 -24.39 10.81
CA VAL A 370 6.77 -23.22 11.35
C VAL A 370 6.75 -23.26 12.87
N ASP A 371 6.45 -24.39 13.49
CA ASP A 371 6.50 -24.53 14.96
C ASP A 371 7.88 -24.16 15.50
N ASN A 372 8.94 -24.66 14.88
CA ASN A 372 10.32 -24.31 15.28
C ASN A 372 10.59 -22.78 15.19
N ILE A 373 10.14 -22.11 14.12
CA ILE A 373 10.30 -20.65 13.97
C ILE A 373 9.53 -19.88 15.05
N TYR A 374 8.26 -20.24 15.27
CA TYR A 374 7.40 -19.53 16.22
C TYR A 374 7.82 -19.76 17.68
N ASP A 375 8.43 -20.89 18.00
CA ASP A 375 8.89 -21.20 19.34
C ASP A 375 10.29 -20.64 19.64
N ASN A 376 11.19 -20.58 18.64
CA ASN A 376 12.62 -20.35 18.87
C ASN A 376 13.21 -19.09 18.23
N SER A 377 12.47 -18.38 17.34
CA SER A 377 13.03 -17.20 16.67
C SER A 377 13.28 -16.01 17.62
N ILE A 378 14.05 -15.06 17.15
CA ILE A 378 14.30 -13.78 17.82
C ILE A 378 12.99 -13.05 18.16
N LEU A 379 11.98 -13.20 17.31
CA LEU A 379 10.69 -12.52 17.42
C LEU A 379 9.60 -13.32 18.14
N SER A 380 9.89 -14.55 18.56
CA SER A 380 8.88 -15.41 19.21
C SER A 380 8.40 -14.85 20.56
N ASN A 381 9.27 -14.17 21.30
CA ASN A 381 8.91 -13.53 22.57
C ASN A 381 9.89 -12.41 22.95
N ARG A 382 9.48 -11.53 23.86
CA ARG A 382 10.29 -10.39 24.30
C ARG A 382 11.67 -10.80 24.84
N LYS A 383 11.77 -11.89 25.57
CA LYS A 383 13.04 -12.38 26.13
C LYS A 383 14.06 -12.71 25.04
N ASN A 384 13.62 -13.36 23.96
CA ASN A 384 14.48 -13.67 22.82
C ASN A 384 14.93 -12.41 22.09
N LEU A 385 14.01 -11.47 21.89
CA LEU A 385 14.34 -10.16 21.29
C LEU A 385 15.37 -9.39 22.13
N ASP A 386 15.16 -9.27 23.45
CA ASP A 386 16.07 -8.53 24.35
C ASP A 386 17.47 -9.15 24.35
N LYS A 387 17.54 -10.49 24.37
CA LYS A 387 18.81 -11.23 24.26
C LYS A 387 19.55 -10.90 22.95
N PHE A 388 18.83 -10.89 21.84
CA PHE A 388 19.39 -10.54 20.53
C PHE A 388 19.83 -9.07 20.49
N LEU A 389 18.98 -8.13 20.94
CA LEU A 389 19.33 -6.70 20.95
C LEU A 389 20.51 -6.37 21.83
N ALA A 390 20.72 -7.12 22.92
CA ALA A 390 21.89 -6.94 23.79
C ALA A 390 23.20 -7.31 23.07
N LYS A 391 23.20 -8.38 22.26
CA LYS A 391 24.41 -8.85 21.55
C LYS A 391 24.02 -9.42 20.16
N PRO A 392 23.67 -8.57 19.18
CA PRO A 392 23.31 -9.04 17.86
C PRO A 392 24.53 -9.66 17.13
N THR A 393 24.27 -10.73 16.39
CA THR A 393 25.29 -11.39 15.56
C THR A 393 24.69 -11.80 14.23
N VAL A 394 25.49 -11.79 13.15
CA VAL A 394 25.05 -12.24 11.81
C VAL A 394 24.57 -13.69 11.83
N LYS A 395 25.17 -14.55 12.68
CA LYS A 395 24.76 -15.96 12.81
C LYS A 395 23.36 -16.12 13.41
N ALA A 396 22.90 -15.16 14.20
CA ALA A 396 21.60 -15.23 14.86
C ALA A 396 20.46 -14.72 13.97
N ILE A 397 20.79 -13.99 12.90
CA ILE A 397 19.86 -13.51 11.87
C ILE A 397 19.69 -14.60 10.81
#